data_d4969ce4e8b7179c0b3d8141b7f56508
#
_entry.id   d4969ce4e8b7179c0b3d8141b7f56508
#
_cell.length_a   1.000
_cell.length_b   1.000
_cell.length_c   1.000
_cell.angle_alpha   90.00
_cell.angle_beta   90.00
_cell.angle_gamma   90.00
#
_symmetry.space_group_name_H-M   'P 1'
#
loop_
_entity.id
_entity.type
_entity.pdbx_description
1 polymer ?
#
loop_
_entity_poly.entity_id
_entity_poly.type
_entity_poly.pdbx_seq_one_letter_code
_entity_poly.pdbx_strand_id
1 'polypeptide(L)'
;GLSILATVALSLFIVHRITARIYHPLNTLRQKVARENNDPHVLASIQNTLVYLENQMDDMKHTLDQNKDLFLYKTMMDLLYSRQIDEQDIRKRLAMCQSPFSSPHFLIIIIAFDHDVFDSLEPEQREYIAVQAQNILEQNLNQTMIHMTQSYPESRLVTILNLDELQYHAFLETQQNLLNEIMEKIPVRVNLAFSPLLSALSQIGRTYPSVCDYLKYTFLYGSGNIFSPELYASFESTAFSPTPKDYAELETGIRTGQFEAVTELLTQQKASILAQRPSYASVNSYLTQLYSITFRVGNEQSVFADKSKKQEALTAFQNASTFLQAMDSIQHILSMYQEVYDSKNHSFDSKLAASVIEYIRANWQEDLTLTSLSDRFSISSSHLSRLFKQVTGENLSVFVIQFKLEKAAELLVTRSDLSVKNIGELLGYYSSAYFTRLFKEHYGVTPSQYRRQHLL
;
A
#
# COMPACT_ATOMS: atom_id res chain seq x y z
N GLY A 1 -5.00 -36.31 -24.20
CA GLY A 1 -4.92 -37.03 -25.49
C GLY A 1 -4.08 -36.29 -26.52
N LEU A 2 -4.30 -35.03 -26.76
CA LEU A 2 -3.56 -34.23 -27.77
C LEU A 2 -2.09 -33.97 -27.40
N SER A 3 -1.76 -33.82 -26.13
CA SER A 3 -0.37 -33.54 -25.67
C SER A 3 0.53 -34.77 -25.81
N ILE A 4 0.00 -35.97 -25.60
CA ILE A 4 0.75 -37.22 -25.77
C ILE A 4 1.04 -37.47 -27.25
N LEU A 5 0.10 -37.18 -28.13
CA LEU A 5 0.29 -37.27 -29.60
C LEU A 5 1.36 -36.28 -30.08
N ALA A 6 1.39 -35.08 -29.55
CA ALA A 6 2.40 -34.05 -29.88
C ALA A 6 3.80 -34.47 -29.41
N THR A 7 3.93 -35.04 -28.21
CA THR A 7 5.24 -35.53 -27.68
C THR A 7 5.72 -36.78 -28.42
N VAL A 8 4.85 -37.67 -28.76
CA VAL A 8 5.19 -38.85 -29.60
C VAL A 8 5.58 -38.39 -31.01
N ALA A 9 4.85 -37.48 -31.61
CA ALA A 9 5.19 -36.92 -32.92
C ALA A 9 6.54 -36.15 -32.89
N LEU A 10 6.84 -35.39 -31.83
CA LEU A 10 8.11 -34.71 -31.67
C LEU A 10 9.28 -35.68 -31.46
N SER A 11 9.10 -36.74 -30.66
CA SER A 11 10.13 -37.76 -30.46
C SER A 11 10.36 -38.59 -31.74
N LEU A 12 9.32 -38.97 -32.49
CA LEU A 12 9.44 -39.58 -33.79
C LEU A 12 10.10 -38.69 -34.82
N PHE A 13 9.80 -37.37 -34.80
CA PHE A 13 10.44 -36.39 -35.66
C PHE A 13 11.94 -36.25 -35.33
N ILE A 14 12.30 -36.18 -34.05
CA ILE A 14 13.70 -36.13 -33.61
C ILE A 14 14.44 -37.42 -33.99
N VAL A 15 13.88 -38.56 -33.73
CA VAL A 15 14.46 -39.90 -34.15
C VAL A 15 14.61 -39.97 -35.65
N HIS A 16 13.61 -39.57 -36.44
CA HIS A 16 13.66 -39.55 -37.90
C HIS A 16 14.73 -38.56 -38.39
N ARG A 17 14.85 -37.40 -37.78
CA ARG A 17 15.86 -36.38 -38.10
C ARG A 17 17.30 -36.84 -37.74
N ILE A 18 17.47 -37.55 -36.62
CA ILE A 18 18.74 -38.19 -36.23
C ILE A 18 19.13 -39.27 -37.22
N THR A 19 18.18 -40.17 -37.54
CA THR A 19 18.43 -41.25 -38.50
C THR A 19 18.76 -40.74 -39.89
N ALA A 20 18.03 -39.73 -40.38
CA ALA A 20 18.24 -39.16 -41.70
C ALA A 20 19.53 -38.33 -41.81
N ARG A 21 19.90 -37.57 -40.75
CA ARG A 21 21.04 -36.65 -40.80
C ARG A 21 22.36 -37.21 -40.29
N ILE A 22 22.33 -38.20 -39.44
CA ILE A 22 23.56 -38.82 -38.85
C ILE A 22 23.80 -40.22 -39.37
N TYR A 23 22.80 -41.08 -39.32
CA TYR A 23 22.98 -42.48 -39.67
C TYR A 23 23.18 -42.72 -41.18
N HIS A 24 22.48 -41.94 -42.01
CA HIS A 24 22.59 -42.10 -43.47
C HIS A 24 23.96 -41.66 -44.01
N PRO A 25 24.53 -40.50 -43.60
CA PRO A 25 25.89 -40.12 -44.00
C PRO A 25 26.97 -41.09 -43.48
N LEU A 26 26.86 -41.54 -42.21
CA LEU A 26 27.80 -42.50 -41.61
C LEU A 26 27.79 -43.83 -42.37
N ASN A 27 26.65 -44.31 -42.76
CA ASN A 27 26.53 -45.57 -43.51
C ASN A 27 27.07 -45.41 -44.95
N THR A 28 26.92 -44.24 -45.53
CA THR A 28 27.50 -43.90 -46.86
C THR A 28 29.02 -43.78 -46.78
N LEU A 29 29.54 -43.21 -45.72
CA LEU A 29 30.98 -43.17 -45.41
C LEU A 29 31.57 -44.58 -45.21
N ARG A 30 30.88 -45.39 -44.39
CA ARG A 30 31.31 -46.78 -44.15
C ARG A 30 31.34 -47.59 -45.45
N GLN A 31 30.41 -47.38 -46.37
CA GLN A 31 30.39 -48.05 -47.68
C GLN A 31 31.47 -47.49 -48.64
N LYS A 32 31.80 -46.19 -48.59
CA LYS A 32 32.91 -45.63 -49.42
C LYS A 32 34.28 -46.03 -48.88
N VAL A 33 34.53 -46.00 -47.58
CA VAL A 33 35.77 -46.46 -46.96
C VAL A 33 36.02 -47.97 -47.19
N ALA A 34 34.99 -48.77 -47.26
CA ALA A 34 35.10 -50.17 -47.52
C ALA A 34 35.43 -50.54 -49.00
N ARG A 35 35.29 -49.61 -49.93
CA ARG A 35 35.50 -49.78 -51.37
C ARG A 35 36.80 -49.32 -51.95
N GLU A 36 37.45 -48.29 -51.28
CA GLU A 36 38.67 -47.66 -51.83
C GLU A 36 39.75 -47.51 -50.74
N ASN A 37 40.79 -48.35 -50.80
CA ASN A 37 42.02 -48.16 -50.01
C ASN A 37 42.96 -47.20 -50.71
N ASN A 38 43.30 -46.05 -50.05
CA ASN A 38 44.38 -45.10 -50.37
C ASN A 38 44.22 -44.03 -51.46
N ASP A 39 43.06 -43.40 -51.63
CA ASP A 39 42.96 -42.20 -52.48
C ASP A 39 42.93 -40.92 -51.60
N PRO A 40 43.80 -39.89 -51.84
CA PRO A 40 43.80 -38.60 -51.11
C PRO A 40 42.46 -37.87 -51.18
N HIS A 41 41.68 -38.03 -52.23
CA HIS A 41 40.33 -37.50 -52.36
C HIS A 41 39.30 -38.13 -51.40
N VAL A 42 39.49 -39.35 -51.02
CA VAL A 42 38.66 -40.04 -50.03
C VAL A 42 38.93 -39.50 -48.62
N LEU A 43 40.20 -39.22 -48.29
CA LEU A 43 40.55 -38.63 -47.00
C LEU A 43 39.97 -37.22 -46.84
N ALA A 44 40.05 -36.35 -47.89
CA ALA A 44 39.44 -35.04 -47.89
C ALA A 44 37.89 -35.09 -47.79
N SER A 45 37.28 -36.07 -48.43
CA SER A 45 35.80 -36.32 -48.35
C SER A 45 35.40 -36.79 -46.95
N ILE A 46 36.20 -37.63 -46.27
CA ILE A 46 35.99 -38.05 -44.90
C ILE A 46 36.14 -36.88 -43.95
N GLN A 47 37.16 -36.07 -44.12
CA GLN A 47 37.43 -34.89 -43.28
C GLN A 47 36.32 -33.84 -43.39
N ASN A 48 35.84 -33.55 -44.62
CA ASN A 48 34.70 -32.64 -44.84
C ASN A 48 33.40 -33.24 -44.28
N THR A 49 33.22 -34.53 -44.29
CA THR A 49 32.01 -35.14 -43.72
C THR A 49 32.07 -35.20 -42.19
N LEU A 50 33.24 -35.35 -41.59
CA LEU A 50 33.42 -35.24 -40.14
C LEU A 50 33.15 -33.82 -39.67
N VAL A 51 33.68 -32.79 -40.31
CA VAL A 51 33.42 -31.37 -40.00
C VAL A 51 31.89 -31.05 -40.17
N TYR A 52 31.26 -31.60 -41.22
CA TYR A 52 29.81 -31.45 -41.41
C TYR A 52 29.03 -32.14 -40.28
N LEU A 53 29.44 -33.30 -39.84
CA LEU A 53 28.81 -34.02 -38.73
C LEU A 53 29.05 -33.32 -37.38
N GLU A 54 30.24 -32.79 -37.14
CA GLU A 54 30.53 -31.98 -35.94
C GLU A 54 29.63 -30.74 -35.89
N ASN A 55 29.54 -29.97 -36.98
CA ASN A 55 28.65 -28.82 -37.06
C ASN A 55 27.16 -29.19 -36.88
N GLN A 56 26.74 -30.31 -37.45
CA GLN A 56 25.36 -30.80 -37.25
C GLN A 56 25.11 -31.31 -35.82
N MET A 57 26.12 -31.86 -35.17
CA MET A 57 26.04 -32.24 -33.74
C MET A 57 25.96 -31.03 -32.85
N ASP A 58 26.73 -29.98 -33.14
CA ASP A 58 26.70 -28.74 -32.38
C ASP A 58 25.37 -27.99 -32.55
N ASP A 59 24.86 -27.87 -33.77
CA ASP A 59 23.53 -27.31 -34.04
C ASP A 59 22.42 -28.12 -33.35
N MET A 60 22.56 -29.44 -33.30
CA MET A 60 21.60 -30.32 -32.69
C MET A 60 21.69 -30.24 -31.15
N LYS A 61 22.91 -30.13 -30.60
CA LYS A 61 23.15 -29.88 -29.17
C LYS A 61 22.53 -28.56 -28.74
N HIS A 62 22.75 -27.48 -29.52
CA HIS A 62 22.18 -26.18 -29.25
C HIS A 62 20.64 -26.21 -29.30
N THR A 63 20.06 -26.95 -30.30
CA THR A 63 18.59 -27.12 -30.40
C THR A 63 18.04 -27.97 -29.25
N LEU A 64 18.79 -28.99 -28.79
CA LEU A 64 18.43 -29.79 -27.62
C LEU A 64 18.51 -28.95 -26.32
N ASP A 65 19.55 -28.15 -26.17
CA ASP A 65 19.70 -27.30 -25.00
C ASP A 65 18.57 -26.22 -24.93
N GLN A 66 18.21 -25.60 -26.07
CA GLN A 66 17.08 -24.68 -26.12
C GLN A 66 15.74 -25.38 -25.83
N ASN A 67 15.53 -26.59 -26.32
CA ASN A 67 14.33 -27.38 -26.03
C ASN A 67 14.31 -27.90 -24.59
N LYS A 68 15.51 -28.13 -23.98
CA LYS A 68 15.64 -28.55 -22.58
C LYS A 68 15.04 -27.57 -21.63
N ASP A 69 15.36 -26.27 -21.80
CA ASP A 69 14.85 -25.19 -20.92
C ASP A 69 13.33 -25.07 -21.04
N LEU A 70 12.78 -25.11 -22.26
CA LEU A 70 11.34 -25.11 -22.48
C LEU A 70 10.64 -26.36 -21.87
N PHE A 71 11.29 -27.48 -21.91
CA PHE A 71 10.78 -28.74 -21.37
C PHE A 71 10.82 -28.76 -19.84
N LEU A 72 11.89 -28.22 -19.24
CA LEU A 72 12.00 -28.00 -17.80
C LEU A 72 10.96 -27.02 -17.32
N TYR A 73 10.80 -25.90 -18.03
CA TYR A 73 9.76 -24.92 -17.73
C TYR A 73 8.37 -25.56 -17.69
N LYS A 74 8.01 -26.31 -18.74
CA LYS A 74 6.72 -27.00 -18.79
C LYS A 74 6.56 -28.03 -17.67
N THR A 75 7.62 -28.76 -17.36
CA THR A 75 7.60 -29.75 -16.26
C THR A 75 7.40 -29.06 -14.91
N MET A 76 8.05 -27.92 -14.70
CA MET A 76 7.87 -27.12 -13.50
C MET A 76 6.44 -26.56 -13.39
N MET A 77 5.87 -26.06 -14.50
CA MET A 77 4.48 -25.61 -14.54
C MET A 77 3.49 -26.75 -14.21
N ASP A 78 3.72 -27.93 -14.76
CA ASP A 78 2.91 -29.11 -14.42
C ASP A 78 3.03 -29.45 -12.91
N LEU A 79 4.24 -29.40 -12.34
CA LEU A 79 4.47 -29.64 -10.91
C LEU A 79 3.78 -28.62 -10.00
N LEU A 80 3.82 -27.34 -10.35
CA LEU A 80 3.29 -26.24 -9.51
C LEU A 80 1.76 -26.11 -9.60
N TYR A 81 1.19 -26.34 -10.79
CA TYR A 81 -0.23 -26.03 -11.02
C TYR A 81 -1.14 -27.25 -11.22
N SER A 82 -0.58 -28.46 -11.45
CA SER A 82 -1.40 -29.64 -11.59
C SER A 82 -1.67 -30.29 -10.23
N ARG A 83 -2.94 -30.53 -9.93
CA ARG A 83 -3.35 -31.23 -8.69
C ARG A 83 -3.13 -32.73 -8.75
N GLN A 84 -3.05 -33.31 -9.97
CA GLN A 84 -2.79 -34.70 -10.19
C GLN A 84 -1.67 -34.81 -11.22
N ILE A 85 -0.56 -35.41 -10.84
CA ILE A 85 0.60 -35.67 -11.69
C ILE A 85 0.90 -37.15 -11.73
N ASP A 86 1.34 -37.64 -12.89
CA ASP A 86 1.98 -38.95 -13.00
C ASP A 86 3.47 -38.76 -12.62
N GLU A 87 3.83 -39.20 -11.43
CA GLU A 87 5.21 -39.10 -10.94
C GLU A 87 6.21 -39.82 -11.82
N GLN A 88 5.81 -40.92 -12.46
CA GLN A 88 6.70 -41.66 -13.35
C GLN A 88 6.97 -40.87 -14.63
N ASP A 89 5.96 -40.21 -15.18
CA ASP A 89 6.12 -39.34 -16.34
C ASP A 89 7.01 -38.12 -16.01
N ILE A 90 6.79 -37.48 -14.90
CA ILE A 90 7.62 -36.34 -14.44
C ILE A 90 9.08 -36.79 -14.26
N ARG A 91 9.33 -37.92 -13.57
CA ARG A 91 10.70 -38.43 -13.39
C ARG A 91 11.38 -38.79 -14.73
N LYS A 92 10.65 -39.34 -15.69
CA LYS A 92 11.17 -39.60 -17.04
C LYS A 92 11.56 -38.29 -17.75
N ARG A 93 10.72 -37.26 -17.68
CA ARG A 93 11.00 -35.94 -18.28
C ARG A 93 12.25 -35.30 -17.66
N LEU A 94 12.38 -35.34 -16.34
CA LEU A 94 13.55 -34.80 -15.63
C LEU A 94 14.83 -35.59 -15.99
N ALA A 95 14.75 -36.90 -16.10
CA ALA A 95 15.89 -37.71 -16.53
C ALA A 95 16.34 -37.38 -17.96
N MET A 96 15.41 -37.13 -18.89
CA MET A 96 15.72 -36.68 -20.26
C MET A 96 16.42 -35.34 -20.29
N CYS A 97 16.14 -34.45 -19.33
CA CYS A 97 16.76 -33.18 -19.19
C CYS A 97 18.08 -33.19 -18.37
N GLN A 98 18.62 -34.37 -18.07
CA GLN A 98 19.84 -34.55 -17.24
C GLN A 98 19.74 -33.88 -15.84
N SER A 99 18.52 -33.74 -15.32
CA SER A 99 18.22 -33.24 -13.99
C SER A 99 17.37 -34.24 -13.21
N PRO A 100 17.90 -35.46 -12.96
CA PRO A 100 17.12 -36.48 -12.24
C PRO A 100 16.97 -36.11 -10.78
N PHE A 101 15.76 -35.99 -10.28
CA PHE A 101 15.51 -35.88 -8.86
C PHE A 101 15.77 -37.24 -8.19
N SER A 102 16.90 -37.33 -7.48
CA SER A 102 17.40 -38.58 -6.88
C SER A 102 17.16 -38.65 -5.37
N SER A 103 17.03 -37.50 -4.71
CA SER A 103 16.77 -37.39 -3.27
C SER A 103 15.28 -37.63 -2.94
N PRO A 104 14.97 -38.08 -1.69
CA PRO A 104 13.60 -38.49 -1.33
C PRO A 104 12.68 -37.29 -1.09
N HIS A 105 13.23 -36.09 -0.85
CA HIS A 105 12.44 -34.93 -0.41
C HIS A 105 12.51 -33.76 -1.39
N PHE A 106 11.54 -32.84 -1.22
CA PHE A 106 11.40 -31.65 -2.05
C PHE A 106 11.14 -30.43 -1.17
N LEU A 107 11.63 -29.27 -1.63
CA LEU A 107 11.38 -27.98 -0.99
C LEU A 107 11.01 -26.96 -2.08
N ILE A 108 9.95 -26.21 -1.86
CA ILE A 108 9.58 -25.07 -2.70
C ILE A 108 10.16 -23.80 -2.04
N ILE A 109 10.91 -23.00 -2.79
CA ILE A 109 11.40 -21.71 -2.38
C ILE A 109 10.81 -20.68 -3.33
N ILE A 110 10.31 -19.56 -2.79
CA ILE A 110 9.85 -18.42 -3.55
C ILE A 110 10.62 -17.19 -3.07
N ILE A 111 11.31 -16.53 -3.99
CA ILE A 111 11.87 -15.19 -3.79
C ILE A 111 10.88 -14.23 -4.43
N ALA A 112 10.20 -13.40 -3.63
CA ALA A 112 9.26 -12.40 -4.09
C ALA A 112 9.92 -11.03 -4.01
N PHE A 113 10.02 -10.35 -5.16
CA PHE A 113 10.52 -8.98 -5.25
C PHE A 113 9.47 -7.99 -4.74
N ASP A 114 9.92 -6.87 -4.21
CA ASP A 114 9.04 -5.77 -3.85
C ASP A 114 8.29 -5.27 -5.09
N HIS A 115 6.98 -5.46 -5.09
CA HIS A 115 6.12 -5.23 -6.26
C HIS A 115 6.22 -3.79 -6.77
N ASP A 116 6.13 -2.81 -5.86
CA ASP A 116 6.07 -1.39 -6.24
C ASP A 116 7.37 -0.95 -6.93
N VAL A 117 8.51 -1.44 -6.42
CA VAL A 117 9.82 -1.12 -6.97
C VAL A 117 10.08 -1.94 -8.23
N PHE A 118 9.87 -3.25 -8.18
CA PHE A 118 10.21 -4.16 -9.29
C PHE A 118 9.38 -3.89 -10.53
N ASP A 119 8.07 -3.64 -10.39
CA ASP A 119 7.18 -3.40 -11.51
C ASP A 119 7.35 -2.01 -12.15
N SER A 120 7.97 -1.07 -11.42
CA SER A 120 8.35 0.24 -11.97
C SER A 120 9.59 0.19 -12.88
N LEU A 121 10.34 -0.93 -12.88
CA LEU A 121 11.54 -1.10 -13.69
C LEU A 121 11.19 -1.49 -15.13
N GLU A 122 12.10 -1.16 -16.06
CA GLU A 122 12.03 -1.65 -17.43
C GLU A 122 12.18 -3.17 -17.51
N PRO A 123 11.57 -3.84 -18.52
CA PRO A 123 11.61 -5.30 -18.64
C PRO A 123 13.02 -5.91 -18.59
N GLU A 124 14.00 -5.28 -19.22
CA GLU A 124 15.40 -5.71 -19.25
C GLU A 124 16.05 -5.62 -17.86
N GLN A 125 15.73 -4.58 -17.08
CA GLN A 125 16.21 -4.43 -15.71
C GLN A 125 15.60 -5.50 -14.79
N ARG A 126 14.30 -5.79 -14.96
CA ARG A 126 13.61 -6.87 -14.21
C ARG A 126 14.25 -8.23 -14.47
N GLU A 127 14.52 -8.55 -15.74
CA GLU A 127 15.16 -9.79 -16.13
C GLU A 127 16.58 -9.87 -15.54
N TYR A 128 17.36 -8.81 -15.64
CA TYR A 128 18.69 -8.74 -15.05
C TYR A 128 18.68 -9.02 -13.54
N ILE A 129 17.77 -8.37 -12.80
CA ILE A 129 17.63 -8.55 -11.35
C ILE A 129 17.20 -9.98 -11.00
N ALA A 130 16.27 -10.54 -11.75
CA ALA A 130 15.81 -11.91 -11.55
C ALA A 130 16.96 -12.92 -11.77
N VAL A 131 17.76 -12.73 -12.82
CA VAL A 131 18.95 -13.56 -13.11
C VAL A 131 20.01 -13.40 -12.00
N GLN A 132 20.25 -12.18 -11.50
CA GLN A 132 21.18 -11.97 -10.38
C GLN A 132 20.70 -12.69 -9.11
N ALA A 133 19.42 -12.58 -8.77
CA ALA A 133 18.85 -13.28 -7.62
C ALA A 133 18.94 -14.81 -7.77
N GLN A 134 18.70 -15.34 -8.98
CA GLN A 134 18.85 -16.75 -9.29
C GLN A 134 20.31 -17.19 -9.11
N ASN A 135 21.29 -16.46 -9.65
CA ASN A 135 22.72 -16.78 -9.52
C ASN A 135 23.16 -16.80 -8.05
N ILE A 136 22.69 -15.85 -7.22
CA ILE A 136 22.98 -15.82 -5.79
C ILE A 136 22.38 -17.06 -5.10
N LEU A 137 21.14 -17.39 -5.40
CA LEU A 137 20.50 -18.60 -4.88
C LEU A 137 21.31 -19.84 -5.24
N GLU A 138 21.67 -20.02 -6.51
CA GLU A 138 22.42 -21.18 -7.01
C GLU A 138 23.82 -21.30 -6.38
N GLN A 139 24.51 -20.18 -6.12
CA GLN A 139 25.80 -20.15 -5.43
C GLN A 139 25.70 -20.58 -3.96
N ASN A 140 24.55 -20.29 -3.31
CA ASN A 140 24.28 -20.68 -1.93
C ASN A 140 23.76 -22.12 -1.80
N LEU A 141 23.27 -22.69 -2.88
CA LEU A 141 22.86 -24.10 -2.89
C LEU A 141 24.08 -24.99 -2.99
N ASN A 142 24.13 -26.03 -2.18
CA ASN A 142 25.20 -27.04 -2.27
C ASN A 142 25.21 -27.66 -3.67
N GLN A 143 26.38 -27.85 -4.27
CA GLN A 143 26.52 -28.43 -5.61
C GLN A 143 25.85 -29.80 -5.80
N THR A 144 25.50 -30.46 -4.68
CA THR A 144 24.78 -31.74 -4.67
C THR A 144 23.25 -31.58 -4.71
N MET A 145 22.72 -30.35 -4.53
CA MET A 145 21.29 -30.09 -4.58
C MET A 145 20.83 -29.90 -6.02
N ILE A 146 19.93 -30.76 -6.46
CA ILE A 146 19.30 -30.63 -7.76
C ILE A 146 18.12 -29.68 -7.66
N HIS A 147 18.07 -28.67 -8.52
CA HIS A 147 17.06 -27.65 -8.49
C HIS A 147 16.49 -27.33 -9.87
N MET A 148 15.29 -26.81 -9.87
CA MET A 148 14.66 -26.15 -11.02
C MET A 148 14.20 -24.76 -10.59
N THR A 149 14.68 -23.73 -11.28
CA THR A 149 14.35 -22.34 -10.97
C THR A 149 13.71 -21.66 -12.17
N GLN A 150 12.66 -20.89 -11.95
CA GLN A 150 11.96 -20.15 -12.98
C GLN A 150 11.51 -18.79 -12.47
N SER A 151 11.73 -17.76 -13.28
CA SER A 151 11.16 -16.44 -13.07
C SER A 151 9.72 -16.39 -13.57
N TYR A 152 8.84 -15.74 -12.79
CA TYR A 152 7.42 -15.59 -13.10
C TYR A 152 7.07 -14.12 -13.33
N PRO A 153 6.08 -13.81 -14.20
CA PRO A 153 5.63 -12.44 -14.46
C PRO A 153 5.16 -11.67 -13.22
N GLU A 154 4.76 -12.39 -12.16
CA GLU A 154 4.25 -11.84 -10.90
C GLU A 154 5.36 -11.41 -9.92
N SER A 155 6.50 -10.90 -10.42
CA SER A 155 7.61 -10.42 -9.58
C SER A 155 8.14 -11.49 -8.61
N ARG A 156 8.24 -12.74 -9.06
CA ARG A 156 8.64 -13.90 -8.25
C ARG A 156 9.64 -14.78 -8.98
N LEU A 157 10.58 -15.32 -8.21
CA LEU A 157 11.45 -16.41 -8.62
C LEU A 157 11.03 -17.65 -7.81
N VAL A 158 10.67 -18.72 -8.49
CA VAL A 158 10.24 -19.96 -7.84
C VAL A 158 11.27 -21.04 -8.10
N THR A 159 11.67 -21.75 -7.06
CA THR A 159 12.65 -22.84 -7.11
C THR A 159 12.09 -24.07 -6.44
N ILE A 160 12.22 -25.22 -7.10
CA ILE A 160 11.96 -26.52 -6.52
C ILE A 160 13.32 -27.20 -6.30
N LEU A 161 13.64 -27.46 -5.04
CA LEU A 161 14.83 -28.21 -4.65
C LEU A 161 14.48 -29.67 -4.44
N ASN A 162 15.39 -30.56 -4.88
CA ASN A 162 15.40 -31.97 -4.51
C ASN A 162 16.58 -32.23 -3.57
N LEU A 163 16.30 -32.62 -2.32
CA LEU A 163 17.27 -32.63 -1.22
C LEU A 163 16.98 -33.75 -0.22
N ASP A 164 17.96 -34.06 0.61
CA ASP A 164 17.80 -34.92 1.77
C ASP A 164 17.54 -34.11 3.06
N GLU A 165 17.28 -34.77 4.19
CA GLU A 165 17.02 -34.11 5.47
C GLU A 165 18.21 -33.29 5.98
N LEU A 166 19.46 -33.73 5.76
CA LEU A 166 20.64 -32.99 6.18
C LEU A 166 20.78 -31.68 5.42
N GLN A 167 20.54 -31.73 4.11
CA GLN A 167 20.55 -30.56 3.23
C GLN A 167 19.42 -29.58 3.61
N TYR A 168 18.26 -30.10 4.00
CA TYR A 168 17.16 -29.27 4.49
C TYR A 168 17.53 -28.52 5.77
N HIS A 169 18.13 -29.20 6.75
CA HIS A 169 18.59 -28.55 7.96
C HIS A 169 19.68 -27.50 7.67
N ALA A 170 20.62 -27.79 6.78
CA ALA A 170 21.62 -26.81 6.36
C ALA A 170 20.99 -25.57 5.70
N PHE A 171 19.94 -25.75 4.88
CA PHE A 171 19.18 -24.63 4.32
C PHE A 171 18.52 -23.79 5.43
N LEU A 172 17.90 -24.40 6.43
CA LEU A 172 17.29 -23.68 7.55
C LEU A 172 18.30 -22.84 8.34
N GLU A 173 19.54 -23.28 8.45
CA GLU A 173 20.62 -22.51 9.11
C GLU A 173 21.12 -21.34 8.25
N THR A 174 21.10 -21.45 6.93
CA THR A 174 21.71 -20.49 6.00
C THR A 174 20.71 -19.53 5.33
N GLN A 175 19.40 -19.77 5.45
CA GLN A 175 18.36 -18.98 4.77
C GLN A 175 18.44 -17.48 5.05
N GLN A 176 18.81 -17.07 6.27
CA GLN A 176 18.95 -15.66 6.62
C GLN A 176 20.16 -15.03 5.91
N ASN A 177 21.25 -15.76 5.78
CA ASN A 177 22.44 -15.30 5.05
C ASN A 177 22.10 -15.14 3.56
N LEU A 178 21.38 -16.10 2.97
CA LEU A 178 20.90 -16.01 1.60
C LEU A 178 20.05 -14.75 1.36
N LEU A 179 19.07 -14.48 2.23
CA LEU A 179 18.24 -13.28 2.12
C LEU A 179 19.09 -12.01 2.21
N ASN A 180 20.00 -11.94 3.17
CA ASN A 180 20.87 -10.79 3.37
C ASN A 180 21.77 -10.55 2.15
N GLU A 181 22.38 -11.62 1.60
CA GLU A 181 23.23 -11.54 0.41
C GLU A 181 22.46 -11.05 -0.82
N ILE A 182 21.22 -11.55 -1.03
CA ILE A 182 20.37 -11.06 -2.11
C ILE A 182 20.10 -9.56 -1.93
N MET A 183 19.68 -9.12 -0.74
CA MET A 183 19.36 -7.71 -0.48
C MET A 183 20.60 -6.78 -0.54
N GLU A 184 21.81 -7.30 -0.34
CA GLU A 184 23.05 -6.53 -0.47
C GLU A 184 23.45 -6.34 -1.95
N LYS A 185 23.23 -7.37 -2.79
CA LYS A 185 23.72 -7.39 -4.16
C LYS A 185 22.72 -6.88 -5.20
N ILE A 186 21.41 -6.89 -4.90
CA ILE A 186 20.39 -6.39 -5.82
C ILE A 186 19.71 -5.13 -5.29
N PRO A 187 19.32 -4.18 -6.18
CA PRO A 187 18.76 -2.89 -5.77
C PRO A 187 17.26 -2.95 -5.39
N VAL A 188 16.67 -4.14 -5.32
CA VAL A 188 15.27 -4.36 -4.99
C VAL A 188 15.17 -5.23 -3.75
N ARG A 189 14.33 -4.82 -2.79
CA ARG A 189 14.07 -5.65 -1.62
C ARG A 189 13.27 -6.90 -2.00
N VAL A 190 13.53 -7.99 -1.29
CA VAL A 190 12.86 -9.27 -1.52
C VAL A 190 12.34 -9.87 -0.23
N ASN A 191 11.37 -10.77 -0.36
CA ASN A 191 10.97 -11.70 0.68
C ASN A 191 11.28 -13.13 0.23
N LEU A 192 11.62 -13.97 1.17
CA LEU A 192 11.82 -15.39 0.96
C LEU A 192 10.63 -16.15 1.59
N ALA A 193 10.00 -17.05 0.84
CA ALA A 193 9.04 -17.99 1.40
C ALA A 193 9.44 -19.41 1.03
N PHE A 194 9.23 -20.37 1.92
CA PHE A 194 9.53 -21.76 1.62
C PHE A 194 8.51 -22.71 2.23
N SER A 195 8.34 -23.88 1.58
CA SER A 195 7.41 -24.92 1.99
C SER A 195 7.93 -25.71 3.20
N PRO A 196 7.09 -26.49 3.88
CA PRO A 196 7.58 -27.62 4.65
C PRO A 196 8.33 -28.61 3.76
N LEU A 197 9.11 -29.49 4.37
CA LEU A 197 9.78 -30.58 3.66
C LEU A 197 8.74 -31.56 3.10
N LEU A 198 8.73 -31.76 1.79
CA LEU A 198 7.79 -32.61 1.07
C LEU A 198 8.42 -33.96 0.77
N SER A 199 7.66 -35.04 0.90
CA SER A 199 8.12 -36.43 0.69
C SER A 199 7.75 -37.00 -0.68
N ALA A 200 6.98 -36.25 -1.51
CA ALA A 200 6.54 -36.72 -2.82
C ALA A 200 6.35 -35.56 -3.81
N LEU A 201 6.61 -35.78 -5.08
CA LEU A 201 6.38 -34.80 -6.17
C LEU A 201 4.91 -34.40 -6.26
N SER A 202 3.98 -35.27 -5.97
CA SER A 202 2.53 -35.03 -5.98
C SER A 202 2.07 -34.02 -4.91
N GLN A 203 2.91 -33.75 -3.90
CA GLN A 203 2.63 -32.74 -2.87
C GLN A 203 2.93 -31.31 -3.34
N ILE A 204 3.83 -31.14 -4.33
CA ILE A 204 4.28 -29.81 -4.79
C ILE A 204 3.09 -28.94 -5.21
N GLY A 205 2.26 -29.43 -6.15
CA GLY A 205 1.12 -28.66 -6.68
C GLY A 205 0.01 -28.39 -5.64
N ARG A 206 -0.05 -29.18 -4.55
CA ARG A 206 -0.99 -28.93 -3.45
C ARG A 206 -0.44 -27.91 -2.45
N THR A 207 0.88 -27.87 -2.26
CA THR A 207 1.55 -27.03 -1.27
C THR A 207 1.90 -25.65 -1.83
N TYR A 208 2.21 -25.55 -3.13
CA TYR A 208 2.61 -24.28 -3.75
C TYR A 208 1.63 -23.11 -3.50
N PRO A 209 0.29 -23.27 -3.64
CA PRO A 209 -0.66 -22.21 -3.32
C PRO A 209 -0.54 -21.72 -1.86
N SER A 210 -0.31 -22.62 -0.92
CA SER A 210 -0.11 -22.26 0.50
C SER A 210 1.18 -21.45 0.71
N VAL A 211 2.28 -21.80 0.01
CA VAL A 211 3.52 -21.02 0.07
C VAL A 211 3.33 -19.62 -0.53
N CYS A 212 2.52 -19.48 -1.58
CA CYS A 212 2.11 -18.19 -2.11
C CYS A 212 1.29 -17.39 -1.10
N ASP A 213 0.45 -18.04 -0.29
CA ASP A 213 -0.33 -17.39 0.76
C ASP A 213 0.55 -16.82 1.88
N TYR A 214 1.73 -17.41 2.16
CA TYR A 214 2.69 -16.84 3.11
C TYR A 214 3.12 -15.43 2.71
N LEU A 215 3.28 -15.17 1.42
CA LEU A 215 3.67 -13.87 0.89
C LEU A 215 2.63 -12.77 1.04
N LYS A 216 1.36 -13.10 1.37
CA LYS A 216 0.34 -12.10 1.73
C LYS A 216 0.74 -11.30 2.96
N TYR A 217 1.57 -11.88 3.83
CA TYR A 217 2.09 -11.22 5.01
C TYR A 217 3.11 -10.12 4.70
N THR A 218 3.62 -10.04 3.47
CA THR A 218 4.38 -8.88 2.99
C THR A 218 3.58 -7.58 3.14
N PHE A 219 2.27 -7.64 2.93
CA PHE A 219 1.38 -6.51 3.17
C PHE A 219 1.47 -5.97 4.61
N LEU A 220 1.60 -6.86 5.60
CA LEU A 220 1.64 -6.48 7.02
C LEU A 220 3.03 -6.10 7.51
N TYR A 221 4.07 -6.79 7.03
CA TYR A 221 5.42 -6.67 7.59
C TYR A 221 6.44 -6.08 6.61
N GLY A 222 6.03 -5.78 5.38
CA GLY A 222 6.90 -5.22 4.35
C GLY A 222 7.87 -6.23 3.76
N SER A 223 8.90 -5.72 3.09
CA SER A 223 9.93 -6.50 2.40
C SER A 223 11.16 -6.73 3.30
N GLY A 224 11.90 -7.82 3.02
CA GLY A 224 13.09 -8.21 3.79
C GLY A 224 12.82 -9.27 4.85
N ASN A 225 11.76 -10.07 4.66
CA ASN A 225 11.35 -11.10 5.61
C ASN A 225 11.47 -12.51 5.04
N ILE A 226 11.57 -13.48 5.95
CA ILE A 226 11.48 -14.91 5.64
C ILE A 226 10.16 -15.45 6.20
N PHE A 227 9.35 -16.03 5.35
CA PHE A 227 8.08 -16.65 5.70
C PHE A 227 8.21 -18.17 5.67
N SER A 228 8.39 -18.76 6.85
CA SER A 228 8.45 -20.20 7.05
C SER A 228 7.05 -20.77 7.35
N PRO A 229 6.87 -22.11 7.20
CA PRO A 229 5.63 -22.79 7.60
C PRO A 229 5.23 -22.53 9.05
N GLU A 230 6.22 -22.52 9.97
CA GLU A 230 6.01 -22.32 11.41
C GLU A 230 5.56 -20.88 11.68
N LEU A 231 6.22 -19.91 11.04
CA LEU A 231 5.86 -18.50 11.16
C LEU A 231 4.45 -18.25 10.62
N TYR A 232 4.11 -18.80 9.46
CA TYR A 232 2.76 -18.72 8.89
C TYR A 232 1.71 -19.31 9.82
N ALA A 233 1.96 -20.50 10.38
CA ALA A 233 1.04 -21.14 11.33
C ALA A 233 0.83 -20.29 12.59
N SER A 234 1.87 -19.60 13.07
CA SER A 234 1.75 -18.69 14.22
C SER A 234 0.86 -17.49 13.92
N PHE A 235 0.93 -16.91 12.73
CA PHE A 235 0.05 -15.81 12.28
C PHE A 235 -1.41 -16.26 12.16
N GLU A 236 -1.66 -17.40 11.53
CA GLU A 236 -3.02 -17.94 11.32
C GLU A 236 -3.71 -18.32 12.65
N SER A 237 -2.94 -18.61 13.70
CA SER A 237 -3.47 -18.90 15.02
C SER A 237 -3.94 -17.66 15.79
N THR A 238 -3.58 -16.46 15.34
CA THR A 238 -3.88 -15.20 16.02
C THR A 238 -4.91 -14.41 15.21
N ALA A 239 -6.04 -14.06 15.83
CA ALA A 239 -7.06 -13.23 15.20
C ALA A 239 -7.06 -11.82 15.79
N PHE A 240 -7.16 -10.80 14.95
CA PHE A 240 -7.47 -9.44 15.36
C PHE A 240 -8.95 -9.18 15.10
N SER A 241 -9.69 -8.93 16.16
CA SER A 241 -11.14 -8.75 16.07
C SER A 241 -11.58 -7.59 16.98
N PRO A 242 -11.58 -6.36 16.46
CA PRO A 242 -12.17 -5.23 17.16
C PRO A 242 -13.63 -5.50 17.50
N THR A 243 -14.07 -5.00 18.64
CA THR A 243 -15.44 -5.18 19.08
C THR A 243 -16.41 -4.29 18.29
N PRO A 244 -17.71 -4.61 18.22
CA PRO A 244 -18.70 -3.70 17.66
C PRO A 244 -18.69 -2.31 18.30
N LYS A 245 -18.27 -2.22 19.58
CA LYS A 245 -18.13 -0.96 20.30
C LYS A 245 -17.00 -0.10 19.72
N ASP A 246 -15.86 -0.68 19.35
CA ASP A 246 -14.72 0.06 18.76
C ASP A 246 -15.12 0.71 17.44
N TYR A 247 -15.88 0.00 16.60
CA TYR A 247 -16.40 0.55 15.35
C TYR A 247 -17.46 1.64 15.58
N ALA A 248 -18.31 1.49 16.60
CA ALA A 248 -19.30 2.49 16.95
C ALA A 248 -18.67 3.76 17.51
N GLU A 249 -17.61 3.63 18.33
CA GLU A 249 -16.82 4.76 18.84
C GLU A 249 -16.12 5.52 17.71
N LEU A 250 -15.52 4.79 16.76
CA LEU A 250 -14.90 5.38 15.58
C LEU A 250 -15.93 6.14 14.73
N GLU A 251 -17.06 5.51 14.41
CA GLU A 251 -18.12 6.15 13.63
C GLU A 251 -18.69 7.38 14.33
N THR A 252 -18.94 7.29 15.63
CA THR A 252 -19.45 8.40 16.44
C THR A 252 -18.43 9.54 16.49
N GLY A 253 -17.16 9.23 16.73
CA GLY A 253 -16.08 10.21 16.75
C GLY A 253 -15.97 10.99 15.43
N ILE A 254 -16.04 10.29 14.30
CA ILE A 254 -16.04 10.94 12.97
C ILE A 254 -17.28 11.85 12.82
N ARG A 255 -18.47 11.37 13.18
CA ARG A 255 -19.73 12.12 13.05
C ARG A 255 -19.78 13.37 13.92
N THR A 256 -19.16 13.32 15.09
CA THR A 256 -19.18 14.41 16.08
C THR A 256 -17.95 15.32 16.01
N GLY A 257 -17.01 15.06 15.11
CA GLY A 257 -15.79 15.88 14.95
C GLY A 257 -14.72 15.63 16.02
N GLN A 258 -14.74 14.48 16.71
CA GLN A 258 -13.74 14.09 17.71
C GLN A 258 -12.54 13.41 17.05
N PHE A 259 -11.91 14.10 16.09
CA PHE A 259 -10.87 13.50 15.23
C PHE A 259 -9.61 13.12 15.98
N GLU A 260 -9.24 13.82 17.06
CA GLU A 260 -8.11 13.46 17.92
C GLU A 260 -8.30 12.10 18.58
N ALA A 261 -9.49 11.85 19.17
CA ALA A 261 -9.84 10.58 19.80
C ALA A 261 -9.88 9.43 18.78
N VAL A 262 -10.42 9.70 17.58
CA VAL A 262 -10.43 8.71 16.47
C VAL A 262 -9.00 8.35 16.05
N THR A 263 -8.13 9.35 15.90
CA THR A 263 -6.71 9.14 15.52
C THR A 263 -5.96 8.36 16.59
N GLU A 264 -6.21 8.64 17.86
CA GLU A 264 -5.62 7.89 18.97
C GLU A 264 -6.07 6.43 18.97
N LEU A 265 -7.37 6.17 18.79
CA LEU A 265 -7.93 4.82 18.69
C LEU A 265 -7.28 4.04 17.52
N LEU A 266 -7.19 4.64 16.33
CA LEU A 266 -6.56 4.00 15.16
C LEU A 266 -5.07 3.74 15.41
N THR A 267 -4.37 4.64 16.10
CA THR A 267 -2.96 4.46 16.45
C THR A 267 -2.75 3.30 17.42
N GLN A 268 -3.62 3.15 18.42
CA GLN A 268 -3.60 2.03 19.36
C GLN A 268 -3.89 0.70 18.64
N GLN A 269 -4.89 0.68 17.75
CA GLN A 269 -5.22 -0.51 16.96
C GLN A 269 -4.09 -0.89 16.00
N LYS A 270 -3.47 0.08 15.33
CA LYS A 270 -2.27 -0.12 14.49
C LYS A 270 -1.12 -0.76 15.29
N ALA A 271 -0.81 -0.23 16.47
CA ALA A 271 0.22 -0.77 17.34
C ALA A 271 -0.11 -2.20 17.81
N SER A 272 -1.37 -2.46 18.14
CA SER A 272 -1.85 -3.79 18.54
C SER A 272 -1.68 -4.82 17.42
N ILE A 273 -2.05 -4.48 16.19
CA ILE A 273 -1.89 -5.36 15.02
C ILE A 273 -0.41 -5.71 14.80
N LEU A 274 0.47 -4.71 14.83
CA LEU A 274 1.91 -4.94 14.63
C LEU A 274 2.55 -5.79 15.75
N ALA A 275 2.06 -5.65 16.99
CA ALA A 275 2.56 -6.41 18.14
C ALA A 275 2.04 -7.85 18.19
N GLN A 276 0.76 -8.06 17.91
CA GLN A 276 0.10 -9.38 18.03
C GLN A 276 0.35 -10.28 16.84
N ARG A 277 0.73 -9.72 15.70
CA ARG A 277 0.96 -10.45 14.43
C ARG A 277 -0.21 -11.35 14.03
N PRO A 278 -1.41 -10.79 13.88
CA PRO A 278 -2.61 -11.56 13.58
C PRO A 278 -2.66 -12.05 12.12
N SER A 279 -3.63 -12.93 11.84
CA SER A 279 -3.85 -13.43 10.48
C SER A 279 -4.15 -12.30 9.50
N TYR A 280 -3.62 -12.43 8.26
CA TYR A 280 -3.90 -11.49 7.17
C TYR A 280 -5.40 -11.30 6.94
N ALA A 281 -6.18 -12.38 7.01
CA ALA A 281 -7.62 -12.34 6.81
C ALA A 281 -8.33 -11.45 7.84
N SER A 282 -7.92 -11.50 9.11
CA SER A 282 -8.52 -10.68 10.18
C SER A 282 -8.18 -9.19 10.00
N VAL A 283 -6.94 -8.86 9.63
CA VAL A 283 -6.53 -7.48 9.36
C VAL A 283 -7.22 -6.92 8.11
N ASN A 284 -7.32 -7.71 7.05
CA ASN A 284 -8.01 -7.31 5.82
C ASN A 284 -9.51 -7.05 6.07
N SER A 285 -10.15 -7.89 6.89
CA SER A 285 -11.53 -7.68 7.33
C SER A 285 -11.67 -6.37 8.12
N TYR A 286 -10.77 -6.11 9.05
CA TYR A 286 -10.72 -4.86 9.80
C TYR A 286 -10.59 -3.64 8.89
N LEU A 287 -9.62 -3.62 7.99
CA LEU A 287 -9.42 -2.52 7.04
C LEU A 287 -10.66 -2.31 6.17
N THR A 288 -11.27 -3.38 5.67
CA THR A 288 -12.50 -3.31 4.85
C THR A 288 -13.64 -2.64 5.62
N GLN A 289 -13.79 -2.94 6.91
CA GLN A 289 -14.81 -2.31 7.75
C GLN A 289 -14.50 -0.84 8.02
N LEU A 290 -13.24 -0.49 8.31
CA LEU A 290 -12.81 0.90 8.47
C LEU A 290 -13.15 1.75 7.24
N TYR A 291 -12.78 1.26 6.06
CA TYR A 291 -13.11 1.95 4.81
C TYR A 291 -14.61 2.05 4.57
N SER A 292 -15.35 0.97 4.83
CA SER A 292 -16.82 1.00 4.71
C SER A 292 -17.45 2.09 5.59
N ILE A 293 -17.00 2.22 6.83
CA ILE A 293 -17.48 3.26 7.76
C ILE A 293 -17.07 4.64 7.25
N THR A 294 -15.80 4.86 6.94
CA THR A 294 -15.31 6.17 6.51
C THR A 294 -15.99 6.60 5.22
N PHE A 295 -16.10 5.75 4.20
CA PHE A 295 -16.78 6.13 2.96
C PHE A 295 -18.29 6.36 3.12
N ARG A 296 -18.97 5.56 3.93
CA ARG A 296 -20.40 5.74 4.22
C ARG A 296 -20.65 7.08 4.89
N VAL A 297 -19.96 7.37 5.97
CA VAL A 297 -20.10 8.64 6.71
C VAL A 297 -19.70 9.83 5.83
N GLY A 298 -18.65 9.68 4.99
CA GLY A 298 -18.21 10.73 4.07
C GLY A 298 -19.23 11.11 3.01
N ASN A 299 -19.95 10.13 2.47
CA ASN A 299 -21.05 10.41 1.56
C ASN A 299 -22.21 11.11 2.28
N GLU A 300 -22.57 10.69 3.50
CA GLU A 300 -23.65 11.28 4.29
C GLU A 300 -23.35 12.72 4.73
N GLN A 301 -22.09 13.00 5.11
CA GLN A 301 -21.68 14.34 5.57
C GLN A 301 -21.20 15.26 4.44
N SER A 302 -21.31 14.83 3.19
CA SER A 302 -20.90 15.59 2.00
C SER A 302 -19.39 15.90 1.93
N VAL A 303 -18.55 15.10 2.61
CA VAL A 303 -17.08 15.19 2.51
C VAL A 303 -16.63 14.86 1.08
N PHE A 304 -17.31 13.92 0.45
CA PHE A 304 -17.10 13.50 -0.93
C PHE A 304 -18.05 14.16 -1.93
N ALA A 305 -18.53 15.38 -1.64
CA ALA A 305 -19.30 16.18 -2.60
C ALA A 305 -18.44 16.49 -3.85
N ASP A 306 -17.15 16.71 -3.64
CA ASP A 306 -16.15 16.76 -4.72
C ASP A 306 -15.78 15.34 -5.17
N LYS A 307 -16.12 15.02 -6.41
CA LYS A 307 -15.80 13.70 -7.02
C LYS A 307 -14.30 13.45 -7.13
N SER A 308 -13.48 14.50 -7.27
CA SER A 308 -12.03 14.40 -7.33
C SER A 308 -11.48 13.90 -5.99
N LYS A 309 -11.87 14.49 -4.87
CA LYS A 309 -11.47 14.05 -3.52
C LYS A 309 -11.91 12.61 -3.23
N LYS A 310 -13.11 12.24 -3.68
CA LYS A 310 -13.59 10.86 -3.55
C LYS A 310 -12.73 9.88 -4.35
N GLN A 311 -12.39 10.23 -5.58
CA GLN A 311 -11.54 9.39 -6.44
C GLN A 311 -10.13 9.27 -5.87
N GLU A 312 -9.56 10.36 -5.36
CA GLU A 312 -8.26 10.37 -4.67
C GLU A 312 -8.24 9.40 -3.48
N ALA A 313 -9.24 9.49 -2.59
CA ALA A 313 -9.38 8.60 -1.44
C ALA A 313 -9.51 7.12 -1.84
N LEU A 314 -10.31 6.82 -2.88
CA LEU A 314 -10.47 5.46 -3.40
C LEU A 314 -9.16 4.93 -4.01
N THR A 315 -8.47 5.75 -4.78
CA THR A 315 -7.19 5.38 -5.42
C THR A 315 -6.11 5.14 -4.37
N ALA A 316 -6.01 5.99 -3.34
CA ALA A 316 -5.07 5.81 -2.25
C ALA A 316 -5.29 4.48 -1.50
N PHE A 317 -6.57 4.09 -1.31
CA PHE A 317 -6.89 2.80 -0.72
C PHE A 317 -6.54 1.62 -1.63
N GLN A 318 -6.92 1.67 -2.90
CA GLN A 318 -6.72 0.59 -3.86
C GLN A 318 -5.24 0.34 -4.16
N ASN A 319 -4.42 1.39 -4.10
CA ASN A 319 -2.99 1.32 -4.38
C ASN A 319 -2.14 1.06 -3.14
N ALA A 320 -2.74 0.91 -1.96
CA ALA A 320 -1.99 0.60 -0.75
C ALA A 320 -1.41 -0.82 -0.83
N SER A 321 -0.12 -0.92 -1.05
CA SER A 321 0.64 -2.19 -1.11
C SER A 321 1.08 -2.69 0.26
N THR A 322 0.98 -1.84 1.30
CA THR A 322 1.31 -2.18 2.69
C THR A 322 0.22 -1.75 3.67
N PHE A 323 0.16 -2.44 4.81
CA PHE A 323 -0.73 -2.08 5.92
C PHE A 323 -0.51 -0.64 6.41
N LEU A 324 0.73 -0.18 6.43
CA LEU A 324 1.04 1.20 6.83
C LEU A 324 0.44 2.20 5.85
N GLN A 325 0.61 1.99 4.55
CA GLN A 325 -0.01 2.85 3.51
C GLN A 325 -1.54 2.81 3.57
N ALA A 326 -2.14 1.65 3.85
CA ALA A 326 -3.58 1.53 4.06
C ALA A 326 -4.05 2.37 5.26
N MET A 327 -3.35 2.31 6.38
CA MET A 327 -3.65 3.13 7.56
C MET A 327 -3.43 4.63 7.30
N ASP A 328 -2.38 4.99 6.59
CA ASP A 328 -2.09 6.39 6.22
C ASP A 328 -3.18 6.95 5.29
N SER A 329 -3.72 6.14 4.37
CA SER A 329 -4.85 6.55 3.52
C SER A 329 -6.13 6.79 4.32
N ILE A 330 -6.37 6.03 5.40
CA ILE A 330 -7.48 6.29 6.32
C ILE A 330 -7.27 7.62 7.07
N GLN A 331 -6.06 7.87 7.55
CA GLN A 331 -5.73 9.15 8.19
C GLN A 331 -5.90 10.34 7.24
N HIS A 332 -5.53 10.19 5.98
CA HIS A 332 -5.79 11.19 4.95
C HIS A 332 -7.28 11.45 4.75
N ILE A 333 -8.11 10.41 4.72
CA ILE A 333 -9.57 10.58 4.68
C ILE A 333 -10.06 11.33 5.92
N LEU A 334 -9.54 11.05 7.11
CA LEU A 334 -9.91 11.77 8.34
C LEU A 334 -9.52 13.25 8.27
N SER A 335 -8.39 13.62 7.68
CA SER A 335 -8.02 15.02 7.46
C SER A 335 -9.01 15.75 6.55
N MET A 336 -9.52 15.09 5.50
CA MET A 336 -10.59 15.65 4.65
C MET A 336 -11.88 15.91 5.45
N TYR A 337 -12.21 15.04 6.40
CA TYR A 337 -13.35 15.27 7.30
C TYR A 337 -13.13 16.48 8.18
N GLN A 338 -11.94 16.62 8.76
CA GLN A 338 -11.59 17.75 9.61
C GLN A 338 -11.70 19.07 8.85
N GLU A 339 -11.17 19.16 7.63
CA GLU A 339 -11.32 20.34 6.78
C GLU A 339 -12.79 20.76 6.56
N VAL A 340 -13.65 19.78 6.25
CA VAL A 340 -15.09 20.05 6.02
C VAL A 340 -15.78 20.45 7.32
N TYR A 341 -15.45 19.81 8.43
CA TYR A 341 -15.99 20.13 9.75
C TYR A 341 -15.60 21.54 10.18
N ASP A 342 -14.34 21.89 10.06
CA ASP A 342 -13.81 23.22 10.42
C ASP A 342 -14.41 24.30 9.51
N SER A 343 -14.54 24.05 8.21
CA SER A 343 -15.16 25.01 7.28
C SER A 343 -16.65 25.24 7.60
N LYS A 344 -17.39 24.22 8.01
CA LYS A 344 -18.78 24.36 8.45
C LYS A 344 -18.88 25.14 9.75
N ASN A 345 -18.00 24.86 10.71
CA ASN A 345 -17.95 25.57 11.99
C ASN A 345 -17.54 27.03 11.81
N HIS A 346 -16.50 27.32 11.02
CA HIS A 346 -16.13 28.68 10.67
C HIS A 346 -17.25 29.45 9.98
N SER A 347 -18.00 28.81 9.06
CA SER A 347 -19.17 29.43 8.42
C SER A 347 -20.29 29.71 9.40
N PHE A 348 -20.56 28.80 10.35
CA PHE A 348 -21.56 28.99 11.40
C PHE A 348 -21.14 30.08 12.37
N ASP A 349 -19.89 30.05 12.86
CA ASP A 349 -19.33 31.03 13.76
C ASP A 349 -19.31 32.45 13.15
N SER A 350 -18.94 32.54 11.87
CA SER A 350 -18.96 33.82 11.14
C SER A 350 -20.38 34.39 10.99
N LYS A 351 -21.35 33.55 10.66
CA LYS A 351 -22.77 33.94 10.57
C LYS A 351 -23.32 34.35 11.92
N LEU A 352 -22.98 33.63 12.98
CA LEU A 352 -23.41 33.93 14.34
C LEU A 352 -22.79 35.25 14.81
N ALA A 353 -21.49 35.48 14.60
CA ALA A 353 -20.86 36.77 14.91
C ALA A 353 -21.50 37.93 14.15
N ALA A 354 -21.79 37.73 12.84
CA ALA A 354 -22.49 38.76 12.05
C ALA A 354 -23.88 39.07 12.61
N SER A 355 -24.64 38.05 12.99
CA SER A 355 -25.97 38.22 13.60
C SER A 355 -25.90 38.91 14.93
N VAL A 356 -24.88 38.64 15.75
CA VAL A 356 -24.63 39.34 17.01
C VAL A 356 -24.31 40.86 16.77
N ILE A 357 -23.46 41.16 15.78
CA ILE A 357 -23.12 42.53 15.40
C ILE A 357 -24.39 43.29 14.90
N GLU A 358 -25.16 42.63 14.04
CA GLU A 358 -26.42 43.20 13.51
C GLU A 358 -27.41 43.49 14.65
N TYR A 359 -27.57 42.57 15.60
CA TYR A 359 -28.40 42.74 16.76
C TYR A 359 -27.92 43.92 17.63
N ILE A 360 -26.62 44.01 17.92
CA ILE A 360 -26.01 45.15 18.68
C ILE A 360 -26.35 46.49 18.00
N ARG A 361 -26.21 46.55 16.68
CA ARG A 361 -26.49 47.76 15.90
C ARG A 361 -27.95 48.15 15.92
N ALA A 362 -28.87 47.17 15.85
CA ALA A 362 -30.31 47.39 15.84
C ALA A 362 -30.86 47.75 17.23
N ASN A 363 -30.27 47.21 18.31
CA ASN A 363 -30.82 47.27 19.65
C ASN A 363 -29.86 48.00 20.65
N TRP A 364 -29.18 49.03 20.18
CA TRP A 364 -28.16 49.75 20.94
C TRP A 364 -28.63 50.38 22.25
N GLN A 365 -29.93 50.57 22.46
CA GLN A 365 -30.57 51.05 23.67
C GLN A 365 -30.75 49.97 24.74
N GLU A 366 -30.64 48.72 24.38
CA GLU A 366 -30.84 47.58 25.28
C GLU A 366 -29.58 47.26 26.09
N ASP A 367 -29.76 46.32 27.05
CA ASP A 367 -28.63 45.74 27.76
C ASP A 367 -27.83 44.80 26.85
N LEU A 368 -26.68 45.24 26.41
CA LEU A 368 -25.75 44.53 25.51
C LEU A 368 -24.59 43.90 26.29
N THR A 369 -24.88 43.38 27.49
CA THR A 369 -23.87 42.62 28.26
C THR A 369 -23.63 41.26 27.60
N LEU A 370 -22.43 40.67 27.87
CA LEU A 370 -22.10 39.32 27.38
C LEU A 370 -23.16 38.31 27.82
N THR A 371 -23.72 38.45 29.03
CA THR A 371 -24.78 37.52 29.52
C THR A 371 -26.07 37.71 28.77
N SER A 372 -26.58 38.94 28.57
CA SER A 372 -27.81 39.19 27.85
C SER A 372 -27.74 38.72 26.38
N LEU A 373 -26.60 38.95 25.73
CA LEU A 373 -26.35 38.47 24.36
C LEU A 373 -26.24 36.95 24.29
N SER A 374 -25.57 36.31 25.25
CA SER A 374 -25.47 34.85 25.28
C SER A 374 -26.83 34.18 25.49
N ASP A 375 -27.67 34.70 26.34
CA ASP A 375 -29.04 34.23 26.56
C ASP A 375 -29.88 34.43 25.30
N ARG A 376 -29.76 35.55 24.64
CA ARG A 376 -30.50 35.90 23.41
C ARG A 376 -30.19 34.93 22.26
N PHE A 377 -28.93 34.57 22.12
CA PHE A 377 -28.46 33.66 21.06
C PHE A 377 -28.43 32.20 21.51
N SER A 378 -28.90 31.86 22.74
CA SER A 378 -28.97 30.50 23.30
C SER A 378 -27.64 29.76 23.29
N ILE A 379 -26.56 30.48 23.61
CA ILE A 379 -25.18 29.94 23.71
C ILE A 379 -24.56 30.35 25.04
N SER A 380 -23.52 29.62 25.49
CA SER A 380 -22.83 30.01 26.72
C SER A 380 -22.00 31.31 26.55
N SER A 381 -21.89 32.09 27.60
CA SER A 381 -21.11 33.32 27.58
C SER A 381 -19.65 33.09 27.23
N SER A 382 -19.07 32.00 27.71
CA SER A 382 -17.70 31.61 27.35
C SER A 382 -17.53 31.28 25.87
N HIS A 383 -18.51 30.58 25.28
CA HIS A 383 -18.51 30.28 23.86
C HIS A 383 -18.69 31.55 23.02
N LEU A 384 -19.66 32.39 23.32
CA LEU A 384 -19.88 33.64 22.61
C LEU A 384 -18.63 34.58 22.65
N SER A 385 -18.01 34.72 23.82
CA SER A 385 -16.80 35.54 23.96
C SER A 385 -15.63 35.03 23.12
N ARG A 386 -15.38 33.69 23.14
CA ARG A 386 -14.31 33.10 22.36
C ARG A 386 -14.58 33.20 20.84
N LEU A 387 -15.78 32.85 20.42
CA LEU A 387 -16.23 32.90 19.03
C LEU A 387 -16.11 34.31 18.46
N PHE A 388 -16.65 35.31 19.19
CA PHE A 388 -16.64 36.70 18.74
C PHE A 388 -15.20 37.22 18.55
N LYS A 389 -14.33 36.94 19.53
CA LYS A 389 -12.91 37.31 19.44
C LYS A 389 -12.19 36.60 18.29
N GLN A 390 -12.48 35.33 18.07
CA GLN A 390 -11.89 34.53 16.98
C GLN A 390 -12.28 35.09 15.60
N VAL A 391 -13.54 35.49 15.42
CA VAL A 391 -14.07 35.99 14.14
C VAL A 391 -13.73 37.46 13.90
N THR A 392 -13.84 38.34 14.92
CA THR A 392 -13.68 39.78 14.77
C THR A 392 -12.29 40.29 15.12
N GLY A 393 -11.48 39.49 15.83
CA GLY A 393 -10.16 39.86 16.34
C GLY A 393 -10.21 40.63 17.68
N GLU A 394 -11.39 41.03 18.17
CA GLU A 394 -11.55 41.81 19.39
C GLU A 394 -12.56 41.24 20.39
N ASN A 395 -12.47 41.64 21.63
CA ASN A 395 -13.42 41.19 22.66
C ASN A 395 -14.81 41.83 22.45
N LEU A 396 -15.89 41.07 22.59
CA LEU A 396 -17.27 41.53 22.45
C LEU A 396 -17.58 42.76 23.33
N SER A 397 -17.12 42.77 24.58
CA SER A 397 -17.34 43.89 25.47
C SER A 397 -16.63 45.21 24.99
N VAL A 398 -15.44 45.07 24.39
CA VAL A 398 -14.72 46.20 23.80
C VAL A 398 -15.47 46.75 22.59
N PHE A 399 -15.92 45.84 21.69
CA PHE A 399 -16.73 46.19 20.54
C PHE A 399 -18.02 46.92 20.92
N VAL A 400 -18.75 46.43 21.92
CA VAL A 400 -19.99 47.10 22.42
C VAL A 400 -19.70 48.49 22.97
N ILE A 401 -18.63 48.65 23.74
CA ILE A 401 -18.22 49.96 24.28
C ILE A 401 -17.90 50.92 23.13
N GLN A 402 -17.08 50.55 22.20
CA GLN A 402 -16.68 51.41 21.06
C GLN A 402 -17.91 51.79 20.24
N PHE A 403 -18.78 50.83 19.90
CA PHE A 403 -20.02 51.08 19.17
C PHE A 403 -20.94 52.09 19.91
N LYS A 404 -21.13 51.92 21.21
CA LYS A 404 -21.93 52.86 22.02
C LYS A 404 -21.30 54.28 22.09
N LEU A 405 -19.99 54.40 22.10
CA LEU A 405 -19.29 55.70 22.04
C LEU A 405 -19.40 56.34 20.67
N GLU A 406 -19.33 55.61 19.58
CA GLU A 406 -19.62 56.11 18.23
C GLU A 406 -21.05 56.63 18.13
N LYS A 407 -22.02 55.86 18.67
CA LYS A 407 -23.43 56.28 18.69
C LYS A 407 -23.64 57.50 19.58
N ALA A 408 -22.89 57.63 20.68
CA ALA A 408 -22.88 58.83 21.50
C ALA A 408 -22.40 60.07 20.70
N ALA A 409 -21.33 59.95 19.95
CA ALA A 409 -20.79 61.02 19.13
C ALA A 409 -21.81 61.45 18.06
N GLU A 410 -22.50 60.52 17.39
CA GLU A 410 -23.58 60.78 16.46
C GLU A 410 -24.72 61.57 17.14
N LEU A 411 -25.19 61.09 18.30
CA LEU A 411 -26.29 61.71 19.03
C LEU A 411 -25.94 63.10 19.56
N LEU A 412 -24.69 63.31 19.98
CA LEU A 412 -24.18 64.65 20.46
C LEU A 412 -24.26 65.72 19.37
N VAL A 413 -24.10 65.33 18.10
CA VAL A 413 -24.18 66.23 16.94
C VAL A 413 -25.61 66.36 16.41
N THR A 414 -26.36 65.27 16.31
CA THR A 414 -27.68 65.25 15.65
C THR A 414 -28.83 65.58 16.58
N ARG A 415 -28.69 65.44 17.91
CA ARG A 415 -29.74 65.60 18.90
C ARG A 415 -29.36 66.69 19.89
N SER A 416 -29.43 67.94 19.44
CA SER A 416 -29.17 69.12 20.29
C SER A 416 -30.19 69.33 21.46
N ASP A 417 -31.37 68.69 21.34
CA ASP A 417 -32.43 68.64 22.34
C ASP A 417 -32.08 67.77 23.57
N LEU A 418 -31.15 66.81 23.42
CA LEU A 418 -30.76 65.93 24.52
C LEU A 418 -29.52 66.47 25.29
N SER A 419 -29.60 66.41 26.60
CA SER A 419 -28.44 66.70 27.44
C SER A 419 -27.39 65.58 27.33
N VAL A 420 -26.12 65.86 27.60
CA VAL A 420 -25.04 64.86 27.67
C VAL A 420 -25.40 63.74 28.64
N LYS A 421 -26.05 64.03 29.74
CA LYS A 421 -26.54 63.05 30.71
C LYS A 421 -27.59 62.15 30.11
N ASN A 422 -28.60 62.74 29.42
CA ASN A 422 -29.67 61.94 28.77
C ASN A 422 -29.12 61.04 27.67
N ILE A 423 -28.13 61.46 26.92
CA ILE A 423 -27.45 60.62 25.91
C ILE A 423 -26.72 59.43 26.59
N GLY A 424 -26.04 59.68 27.73
CA GLY A 424 -25.40 58.63 28.50
C GLY A 424 -26.43 57.59 29.00
N GLU A 425 -27.56 58.04 29.52
CA GLU A 425 -28.65 57.19 30.01
C GLU A 425 -29.29 56.38 28.87
N LEU A 426 -29.53 56.97 27.70
CA LEU A 426 -30.04 56.29 26.51
C LEU A 426 -29.11 55.17 26.03
N LEU A 427 -27.82 55.31 26.23
CA LEU A 427 -26.80 54.33 25.90
C LEU A 427 -26.60 53.28 27.00
N GLY A 428 -27.36 53.36 28.11
CA GLY A 428 -27.29 52.43 29.23
C GLY A 428 -26.15 52.76 30.22
N TYR A 429 -25.60 53.97 30.22
CA TYR A 429 -24.61 54.37 31.21
C TYR A 429 -25.29 55.07 32.39
N TYR A 430 -25.42 54.36 33.49
CA TYR A 430 -26.05 54.89 34.73
C TYR A 430 -25.20 55.97 35.42
N SER A 431 -23.90 56.05 35.16
CA SER A 431 -22.97 57.04 35.70
C SER A 431 -22.49 58.01 34.61
N SER A 432 -22.95 59.26 34.66
CA SER A 432 -22.50 60.29 33.72
C SER A 432 -21.00 60.56 33.82
N ALA A 433 -20.41 60.39 35.00
CA ALA A 433 -18.97 60.55 35.20
C ALA A 433 -18.18 59.39 34.48
N TYR A 434 -18.67 58.20 34.58
CA TYR A 434 -18.08 57.02 33.90
C TYR A 434 -18.20 57.19 32.38
N PHE A 435 -19.37 57.54 31.88
CA PHE A 435 -19.57 57.83 30.46
C PHE A 435 -18.63 58.91 29.94
N THR A 436 -18.52 60.02 30.66
CA THR A 436 -17.65 61.18 30.30
C THR A 436 -16.17 60.76 30.24
N ARG A 437 -15.74 59.89 31.17
CA ARG A 437 -14.38 59.37 31.20
C ARG A 437 -14.12 58.48 29.98
N LEU A 438 -14.96 57.48 29.72
CA LEU A 438 -14.83 56.55 28.56
C LEU A 438 -14.83 57.32 27.23
N PHE A 439 -15.73 58.30 27.09
CA PHE A 439 -15.81 59.11 25.88
C PHE A 439 -14.53 59.96 25.68
N LYS A 440 -14.00 60.58 26.78
CA LYS A 440 -12.75 61.30 26.71
C LYS A 440 -11.54 60.40 26.41
N GLU A 441 -11.49 59.20 26.96
CA GLU A 441 -10.44 58.23 26.67
C GLU A 441 -10.46 57.82 25.19
N HIS A 442 -11.65 57.73 24.59
CA HIS A 442 -11.80 57.29 23.18
C HIS A 442 -11.60 58.46 22.19
N TYR A 443 -12.19 59.63 22.44
CA TYR A 443 -12.15 60.78 21.52
C TYR A 443 -11.17 61.89 21.90
N GLY A 444 -10.47 61.78 23.01
CA GLY A 444 -9.51 62.80 23.51
C GLY A 444 -10.14 64.05 24.17
N VAL A 445 -11.46 64.23 23.96
CA VAL A 445 -12.23 65.41 24.49
C VAL A 445 -13.48 64.95 25.21
N THR A 446 -14.00 65.80 26.11
CA THR A 446 -15.26 65.43 26.79
C THR A 446 -16.46 65.52 25.85
N PRO A 447 -17.59 64.84 26.14
CA PRO A 447 -18.80 64.88 25.30
C PRO A 447 -19.29 66.34 25.07
N SER A 448 -19.24 67.19 26.07
CA SER A 448 -19.62 68.58 25.93
C SER A 448 -18.69 69.42 25.05
N GLN A 449 -17.39 69.12 25.09
CA GLN A 449 -16.40 69.74 24.19
C GLN A 449 -16.57 69.24 22.78
N TYR A 450 -16.78 67.95 22.60
CA TYR A 450 -17.05 67.28 21.27
C TYR A 450 -18.28 67.95 20.62
N ARG A 451 -19.41 68.03 21.32
CA ARG A 451 -20.63 68.74 20.84
C ARG A 451 -20.31 70.18 20.40
N ARG A 452 -19.59 70.94 21.18
CA ARG A 452 -19.25 72.32 20.86
C ARG A 452 -18.39 72.48 19.64
N GLN A 453 -17.52 71.50 19.40
CA GLN A 453 -16.61 71.50 18.24
C GLN A 453 -17.33 71.12 16.93
N HIS A 454 -18.45 70.34 16.99
CA HIS A 454 -19.14 69.82 15.83
C HIS A 454 -20.55 70.41 15.63
N LEU A 455 -21.05 71.26 16.54
CA LEU A 455 -22.22 72.12 16.33
C LEU A 455 -21.72 73.49 15.86
N LEU A 456 -21.55 73.61 14.53
CA LEU A 456 -21.45 74.89 13.85
C LEU A 456 -22.78 75.35 13.34
#